data_783cf15906924441741f7d35711aba70
#
_entry.id   783cf15906924441741f7d35711aba70
#
_cell.length_a   1.000
_cell.length_b   1.000
_cell.length_c   1.000
_cell.angle_alpha   90.00
_cell.angle_beta   90.00
_cell.angle_gamma   90.00
#
_symmetry.space_group_name_H-M   'P 1'
#
loop_
_entity.id
_entity.type
_entity.pdbx_description
1 polymer ?
#
loop_
_entity_poly.entity_id
_entity_poly.type
_entity_poly.pdbx_seq_one_letter_code
_entity_poly.pdbx_strand_id
1 'polypeptide(L)'
;PRLLEAATPRGRGRAYPTLAPEQLAGLPLLQQSTRPYAWRQWFEAMGVQAPGALDGPRHELFSMLAMAAVHGLGVALIPPLLIQTELAQGELVMACAQPLHSGRAYYLVRPTRPASPVLMAFGQWLQEAAAAP
;
A
#
# COMPACT_ATOMS: atom_id res chain seq x y z
N PRO A 1 -0.28 6.83 -10.67
CA PRO A 1 -0.88 6.19 -9.50
C PRO A 1 0.17 5.42 -8.73
N ARG A 2 0.47 5.93 -7.58
CA ARG A 2 1.38 5.34 -6.59
C ARG A 2 0.66 4.21 -5.91
N LEU A 3 1.30 3.06 -5.73
CA LEU A 3 0.41 1.99 -5.47
C LEU A 3 0.69 1.13 -4.30
N LEU A 4 1.91 0.85 -3.95
CA LEU A 4 2.19 0.03 -2.79
C LEU A 4 3.47 0.56 -2.15
N GLU A 5 3.36 1.03 -0.94
CA GLU A 5 4.49 1.40 -0.11
C GLU A 5 4.63 0.40 1.02
N ALA A 6 5.87 0.05 1.33
CA ALA A 6 6.13 -0.82 2.47
C ALA A 6 5.89 -0.03 3.75
N ALA A 7 4.97 -0.49 4.57
CA ALA A 7 4.62 0.10 5.84
C ALA A 7 4.88 -0.85 7.01
N THR A 8 5.41 -0.32 8.08
CA THR A 8 5.71 -1.03 9.32
C THR A 8 5.30 -0.18 10.54
N PRO A 9 5.03 -0.77 11.69
CA PRO A 9 4.64 0.00 12.86
C PRO A 9 5.77 0.91 13.34
N ARG A 10 5.38 2.05 13.89
CA ARG A 10 6.32 2.92 14.59
C ARG A 10 6.72 2.31 15.91
N GLY A 11 7.99 1.98 16.08
CA GLY A 11 8.48 1.57 17.39
C GLY A 11 8.34 2.70 18.41
N ARG A 12 7.96 2.37 19.63
CA ARG A 12 7.80 3.35 20.72
C ARG A 12 9.10 4.14 20.89
N GLY A 13 9.08 5.41 20.48
CA GLY A 13 10.15 6.37 20.72
C GLY A 13 11.37 6.31 19.79
N ARG A 14 11.37 5.48 18.75
CA ARG A 14 12.43 5.47 17.72
C ARG A 14 11.87 5.79 16.35
N ALA A 15 12.45 6.80 15.69
CA ALA A 15 12.34 6.92 14.26
C ALA A 15 13.06 5.70 13.65
N TYR A 16 12.33 4.84 12.96
CA TYR A 16 12.96 3.80 12.16
C TYR A 16 13.60 4.47 10.95
N PRO A 17 14.90 4.26 10.72
CA PRO A 17 15.48 4.63 9.46
C PRO A 17 14.78 3.86 8.34
N THR A 18 14.58 4.51 7.21
CA THR A 18 14.10 3.84 6.00
C THR A 18 15.05 2.68 5.69
N LEU A 19 14.48 1.48 5.56
CA LEU A 19 15.24 0.28 5.29
C LEU A 19 15.59 0.18 3.80
N ALA A 20 16.74 -0.40 3.51
CA ALA A 20 17.08 -0.80 2.15
C ALA A 20 16.23 -2.01 1.72
N PRO A 21 15.97 -2.18 0.41
CA PRO A 21 15.20 -3.33 -0.08
C PRO A 21 15.74 -4.69 0.38
N GLU A 22 17.05 -4.86 0.46
CA GLU A 22 17.70 -6.09 0.92
C GLU A 22 17.38 -6.42 2.39
N GLN A 23 17.23 -5.40 3.22
CA GLN A 23 16.87 -5.56 4.64
C GLN A 23 15.42 -6.02 4.81
N LEU A 24 14.53 -5.60 3.91
CA LEU A 24 13.12 -6.04 3.92
C LEU A 24 12.98 -7.52 3.58
N ALA A 25 13.88 -8.08 2.74
CA ALA A 25 13.83 -9.48 2.35
C ALA A 25 13.96 -10.45 3.55
N GLY A 26 14.57 -10.01 4.65
CA GLY A 26 14.73 -10.80 5.89
C GLY A 26 13.63 -10.61 6.92
N LEU A 27 12.62 -9.78 6.65
CA LEU A 27 11.54 -9.48 7.58
C LEU A 27 10.28 -10.30 7.27
N PRO A 28 9.36 -10.47 8.24
CA PRO A 28 8.04 -11.03 7.96
C PRO A 28 7.28 -10.14 6.96
N LEU A 29 6.95 -10.71 5.81
CA LEU A 29 6.27 -10.01 4.72
C LEU A 29 4.79 -10.38 4.71
N LEU A 30 3.92 -9.43 5.05
CA LEU A 30 2.48 -9.65 5.07
C LEU A 30 1.92 -9.70 3.65
N GLN A 31 1.14 -10.73 3.35
CA GLN A 31 0.60 -11.01 2.02
C GLN A 31 -0.85 -10.56 1.90
N GLN A 32 -1.22 -10.06 0.73
CA GLN A 32 -2.59 -9.72 0.42
C GLN A 32 -3.14 -10.73 -0.60
N SER A 33 -4.23 -11.42 -0.26
CA SER A 33 -4.74 -12.57 -1.04
C SER A 33 -5.13 -12.23 -2.46
N THR A 34 -5.65 -11.03 -2.70
CA THR A 34 -6.04 -10.58 -4.05
C THR A 34 -4.87 -10.05 -4.87
N ARG A 35 -3.69 -9.94 -4.26
CA ARG A 35 -2.43 -9.52 -4.90
C ARG A 35 -1.29 -10.45 -4.48
N PRO A 36 -1.38 -11.74 -4.82
CA PRO A 36 -0.50 -12.77 -4.26
C PRO A 36 0.97 -12.62 -4.65
N TYR A 37 1.26 -11.85 -5.70
CA TYR A 37 2.62 -11.66 -6.20
C TYR A 37 3.18 -10.25 -5.96
N ALA A 38 2.51 -9.43 -5.15
CA ALA A 38 2.90 -8.03 -4.94
C ALA A 38 4.32 -7.89 -4.42
N TRP A 39 4.70 -8.64 -3.38
CA TRP A 39 6.05 -8.61 -2.85
C TRP A 39 7.10 -9.11 -3.84
N ARG A 40 6.83 -10.17 -4.60
CA ARG A 40 7.74 -10.64 -5.63
C ARG A 40 7.97 -9.56 -6.69
N GLN A 41 6.90 -8.94 -7.18
CA GLN A 41 7.00 -7.84 -8.14
C GLN A 41 7.80 -6.65 -7.58
N TRP A 42 7.61 -6.35 -6.30
CA TRP A 42 8.35 -5.26 -5.66
C TRP A 42 9.85 -5.57 -5.57
N PHE A 43 10.23 -6.76 -5.13
CA PHE A 43 11.64 -7.16 -5.05
C PHE A 43 12.29 -7.27 -6.44
N GLU A 44 11.56 -7.78 -7.44
CA GLU A 44 12.05 -7.79 -8.84
C GLU A 44 12.31 -6.38 -9.36
N ALA A 45 11.39 -5.42 -9.08
CA ALA A 45 11.58 -4.03 -9.45
C ALA A 45 12.78 -3.37 -8.75
N MET A 46 13.12 -3.82 -7.53
CA MET A 46 14.28 -3.35 -6.76
C MET A 46 15.59 -4.09 -7.13
N GLY A 47 15.53 -5.13 -7.97
CA GLY A 47 16.69 -5.94 -8.32
C GLY A 47 17.20 -6.80 -7.16
N VAL A 48 16.35 -7.13 -6.19
CA VAL A 48 16.70 -7.88 -4.98
C VAL A 48 16.12 -9.29 -5.04
N GLN A 49 16.94 -10.27 -4.71
CA GLN A 49 16.49 -11.65 -4.56
C GLN A 49 15.88 -11.86 -3.18
N ALA A 50 14.61 -12.27 -3.16
CA ALA A 50 13.88 -12.55 -1.93
C ALA A 50 13.13 -13.89 -2.06
N PRO A 51 13.79 -15.02 -1.78
CA PRO A 51 13.16 -16.35 -1.94
C PRO A 51 11.92 -16.52 -1.08
N GLY A 52 11.83 -15.88 0.08
CA GLY A 52 10.67 -15.88 0.98
C GLY A 52 9.60 -14.82 0.68
N ALA A 53 9.64 -14.17 -0.48
CA ALA A 53 8.75 -13.05 -0.80
C ALA A 53 7.24 -13.41 -0.78
N LEU A 54 6.88 -14.69 -0.86
CA LEU A 54 5.49 -15.16 -0.90
C LEU A 54 5.07 -15.97 0.34
N ASP A 55 5.93 -16.08 1.34
CA ASP A 55 5.76 -17.05 2.45
C ASP A 55 5.05 -16.47 3.68
N GLY A 56 4.78 -15.17 3.71
CA GLY A 56 4.18 -14.51 4.87
C GLY A 56 2.69 -14.79 5.08
N PRO A 57 2.16 -14.39 6.26
CA PRO A 57 0.74 -14.49 6.56
C PRO A 57 -0.12 -13.76 5.54
N ARG A 58 -1.28 -14.35 5.20
CA ARG A 58 -2.18 -13.81 4.16
C ARG A 58 -3.41 -13.17 4.78
N HIS A 59 -3.78 -12.01 4.24
CA HIS A 59 -4.97 -11.26 4.61
C HIS A 59 -5.78 -10.91 3.37
N GLU A 60 -7.12 -10.97 3.48
CA GLU A 60 -8.00 -10.72 2.34
C GLU A 60 -8.19 -9.22 2.06
N LEU A 61 -8.28 -8.42 3.10
CA LEU A 61 -8.57 -7.00 3.02
C LEU A 61 -7.35 -6.16 3.37
N PHE A 62 -7.19 -5.00 2.74
CA PHE A 62 -6.15 -4.04 3.09
C PHE A 62 -6.27 -3.52 4.53
N SER A 63 -7.49 -3.38 5.05
CA SER A 63 -7.72 -3.00 6.45
C SER A 63 -7.14 -4.01 7.43
N MET A 64 -7.31 -5.30 7.15
CA MET A 64 -6.72 -6.38 7.97
C MET A 64 -5.21 -6.39 7.86
N LEU A 65 -4.69 -6.17 6.65
CA LEU A 65 -3.26 -6.07 6.40
C LEU A 65 -2.63 -4.89 7.16
N ALA A 66 -3.28 -3.72 7.13
CA ALA A 66 -2.86 -2.54 7.87
C ALA A 66 -2.85 -2.80 9.38
N MET A 67 -3.92 -3.39 9.93
CA MET A 67 -3.98 -3.73 11.35
C MET A 67 -2.92 -4.75 11.76
N ALA A 68 -2.63 -5.75 10.94
CA ALA A 68 -1.55 -6.68 11.20
C ALA A 68 -0.18 -5.96 11.26
N ALA A 69 0.05 -5.01 10.37
CA ALA A 69 1.26 -4.18 10.38
C ALA A 69 1.32 -3.27 11.61
N VAL A 70 0.22 -2.60 12.00
CA VAL A 70 0.13 -1.77 13.22
C VAL A 70 0.49 -2.57 14.47
N HIS A 71 0.06 -3.84 14.53
CA HIS A 71 0.37 -4.74 15.65
C HIS A 71 1.76 -5.40 15.55
N GLY A 72 2.57 -5.01 14.59
CA GLY A 72 3.96 -5.47 14.51
C GLY A 72 4.15 -6.88 13.96
N LEU A 73 3.17 -7.42 13.25
CA LEU A 73 3.26 -8.77 12.68
C LEU A 73 4.16 -8.84 11.45
N GLY A 74 4.51 -7.71 10.87
CA GLY A 74 5.41 -7.65 9.73
C GLY A 74 5.30 -6.37 8.93
N VAL A 75 5.86 -6.39 7.73
CA VAL A 75 5.83 -5.29 6.76
C VAL A 75 4.78 -5.58 5.70
N ALA A 76 3.99 -4.57 5.34
CA ALA A 76 2.91 -4.68 4.38
C ALA A 76 3.14 -3.77 3.16
N LEU A 77 2.73 -4.23 1.98
CA LEU A 77 2.59 -3.39 0.79
C LEU A 77 1.15 -2.92 0.69
N ILE A 78 0.91 -1.63 0.92
CA ILE A 78 -0.43 -1.05 0.96
C ILE A 78 -0.45 0.24 0.15
N PRO A 79 -1.52 0.52 -0.62
CA PRO A 79 -1.70 1.83 -1.22
C PRO A 79 -1.77 2.92 -0.13
N PRO A 80 -0.95 3.99 -0.20
CA PRO A 80 -0.93 5.04 0.83
C PRO A 80 -2.29 5.67 1.09
N LEU A 81 -3.12 5.77 0.06
CA LEU A 81 -4.49 6.29 0.16
C LEU A 81 -5.33 5.55 1.22
N LEU A 82 -5.07 4.26 1.43
CA LEU A 82 -5.85 3.42 2.34
C LEU A 82 -5.35 3.44 3.79
N ILE A 83 -4.20 4.07 4.05
CA ILE A 83 -3.55 4.13 5.38
C ILE A 83 -3.15 5.56 5.78
N GLN A 84 -3.83 6.56 5.22
CA GLN A 84 -3.52 7.97 5.52
C GLN A 84 -3.66 8.31 7.00
N THR A 85 -4.67 7.76 7.66
CA THR A 85 -4.90 7.96 9.09
C THR A 85 -3.78 7.37 9.92
N GLU A 86 -3.40 6.14 9.66
CA GLU A 86 -2.33 5.42 10.38
C GLU A 86 -0.98 6.10 10.19
N LEU A 87 -0.70 6.61 9.00
CA LEU A 87 0.50 7.39 8.73
C LEU A 87 0.48 8.74 9.45
N ALA A 88 -0.65 9.46 9.42
CA ALA A 88 -0.80 10.75 10.09
C ALA A 88 -0.70 10.65 11.62
N GLN A 89 -1.25 9.58 12.19
CA GLN A 89 -1.19 9.29 13.63
C GLN A 89 0.14 8.67 14.05
N GLY A 90 0.97 8.29 13.09
CA GLY A 90 2.25 7.64 13.35
C GLY A 90 2.14 6.21 13.85
N GLU A 91 1.01 5.56 13.63
CA GLU A 91 0.83 4.13 13.92
C GLU A 91 1.60 3.26 12.91
N LEU A 92 1.67 3.72 11.67
CA LEU A 92 2.51 3.16 10.61
C LEU A 92 3.53 4.19 10.14
N VAL A 93 4.65 3.70 9.66
CA VAL A 93 5.70 4.49 8.99
C VAL A 93 6.12 3.80 7.70
N MET A 94 6.63 4.58 6.76
CA MET A 94 7.21 4.00 5.55
C MET A 94 8.49 3.24 5.88
N ALA A 95 8.48 1.94 5.63
CA ALA A 95 9.65 1.08 5.84
C ALA A 95 10.70 1.28 4.73
N CYS A 96 10.27 1.60 3.51
CA CYS A 96 11.14 1.88 2.37
C CYS A 96 10.51 2.95 1.48
N ALA A 97 11.31 3.88 1.00
CA ALA A 97 10.85 5.00 0.17
C ALA A 97 10.64 4.62 -1.32
N GLN A 98 10.76 3.37 -1.67
CA GLN A 98 10.64 2.86 -3.04
C GLN A 98 9.24 2.29 -3.28
N PRO A 99 8.33 3.02 -3.95
CA PRO A 99 6.99 2.53 -4.24
C PRO A 99 6.98 1.51 -5.37
N LEU A 100 6.04 0.56 -5.32
CA LEU A 100 5.74 -0.29 -6.47
C LEU A 100 4.72 0.39 -7.37
N HIS A 101 5.07 0.65 -8.60
CA HIS A 101 4.16 1.10 -9.63
C HIS A 101 3.49 -0.11 -10.29
N SER A 102 2.33 -0.51 -9.76
CA SER A 102 1.53 -1.55 -10.42
C SER A 102 0.70 -0.92 -11.54
N GLY A 103 0.45 -1.63 -12.62
CA GLY A 103 -0.42 -1.17 -13.70
C GLY A 103 -1.92 -1.09 -13.34
N ARG A 104 -2.26 -1.21 -12.05
CA ARG A 104 -3.63 -1.16 -11.55
C ARG A 104 -4.00 0.26 -11.14
N ALA A 105 -5.26 0.64 -11.37
CA ALA A 105 -5.80 1.93 -10.98
C ALA A 105 -7.23 1.77 -10.46
N TYR A 106 -7.69 2.76 -9.73
CA TYR A 106 -9.11 2.89 -9.40
C TYR A 106 -9.81 3.61 -10.55
N TYR A 107 -10.98 3.12 -10.94
CA TYR A 107 -11.75 3.66 -12.04
C TYR A 107 -13.11 4.15 -11.55
N LEU A 108 -13.45 5.37 -11.91
CA LEU A 108 -14.82 5.85 -11.79
C LEU A 108 -15.63 5.34 -12.98
N VAL A 109 -16.56 4.45 -12.71
CA VAL A 109 -17.45 3.87 -13.73
C VAL A 109 -18.82 4.53 -13.65
N ARG A 110 -19.34 4.95 -14.79
CA ARG A 110 -20.69 5.52 -14.92
C ARG A 110 -21.42 4.92 -16.11
N PRO A 111 -22.75 4.85 -16.08
CA PRO A 111 -23.54 4.45 -17.25
C PRO A 111 -23.27 5.37 -18.44
N THR A 112 -23.42 4.86 -19.65
CA THR A 112 -23.27 5.62 -20.91
C THR A 112 -24.42 6.61 -21.15
N ARG A 113 -25.55 6.46 -20.42
CA ARG A 113 -26.68 7.42 -20.49
C ARG A 113 -26.27 8.79 -19.95
N PRO A 114 -26.94 9.88 -20.37
CA PRO A 114 -26.67 11.21 -19.87
C PRO A 114 -26.70 11.25 -18.34
N ALA A 115 -25.63 11.77 -17.74
CA ALA A 115 -25.51 11.92 -16.29
C ALA A 115 -26.24 13.20 -15.85
N SER A 116 -26.84 13.16 -14.65
CA SER A 116 -27.37 14.38 -14.04
C SER A 116 -26.26 15.38 -13.71
N PRO A 117 -26.55 16.69 -13.64
CA PRO A 117 -25.57 17.70 -13.24
C PRO A 117 -24.87 17.38 -11.92
N VAL A 118 -25.61 16.83 -10.96
CA VAL A 118 -25.08 16.43 -9.64
C VAL A 118 -24.06 15.29 -9.78
N LEU A 119 -24.35 14.29 -10.60
CA LEU A 119 -23.43 13.18 -10.83
C LEU A 119 -22.17 13.64 -11.57
N MET A 120 -22.28 14.58 -12.49
CA MET A 120 -21.14 15.17 -13.16
C MET A 120 -20.26 15.98 -12.21
N ALA A 121 -20.87 16.82 -11.36
CA ALA A 121 -20.15 17.60 -10.36
C ALA A 121 -19.43 16.69 -9.33
N PHE A 122 -20.07 15.64 -8.88
CA PHE A 122 -19.46 14.65 -8.00
C PHE A 122 -18.27 13.94 -8.68
N GLY A 123 -18.43 13.53 -9.93
CA GLY A 123 -17.35 12.89 -10.69
C GLY A 123 -16.14 13.79 -10.87
N GLN A 124 -16.37 15.06 -11.17
CA GLN A 124 -15.30 16.06 -11.27
C GLN A 124 -14.60 16.28 -9.94
N TRP A 125 -15.37 16.49 -8.85
CA TRP A 125 -14.80 16.63 -7.51
C TRP A 125 -13.96 15.42 -7.11
N LEU A 126 -14.43 14.20 -7.41
CA LEU A 126 -13.71 12.97 -7.06
C LEU A 126 -12.37 12.88 -7.83
N GLN A 127 -12.36 13.26 -9.12
CA GLN A 127 -11.13 13.28 -9.90
C GLN A 127 -10.12 14.32 -9.37
N GLU A 128 -10.61 15.51 -9.02
CA GLU A 128 -9.77 16.56 -8.42
C GLU A 128 -9.22 16.14 -7.07
N ALA A 129 -10.06 15.56 -6.21
CA ALA A 129 -9.63 15.04 -4.90
C ALA A 129 -8.62 13.90 -5.01
N ALA A 130 -8.77 13.01 -5.99
CA ALA A 130 -7.84 11.91 -6.23
C ALA A 130 -6.52 12.35 -6.89
N ALA A 131 -6.50 13.49 -7.56
CA ALA A 131 -5.30 14.06 -8.15
C ALA A 131 -4.50 14.93 -7.16
N ALA A 132 -5.08 15.28 -6.02
CA ALA A 132 -4.39 16.04 -4.98
C ALA A 132 -3.22 15.21 -4.40
N PRO A 133 -2.06 15.83 -4.15
CA PRO A 133 -0.86 15.15 -3.64
C PRO A 133 -1.03 14.67 -2.19
#